data_71bc10fea09eab5ec598185ece183801
#
_entry.id   71bc10fea09eab5ec598185ece183801
#
_cell.length_a   1.000
_cell.length_b   1.000
_cell.length_c   1.000
_cell.angle_alpha   90.00
_cell.angle_beta   90.00
_cell.angle_gamma   90.00
#
_symmetry.space_group_name_H-M   'P 1'
#
loop_
_entity.id
_entity.type
_entity.pdbx_description
1 polymer ?
#
loop_
_entity_poly.entity_id
_entity_poly.type
_entity_poly.pdbx_seq_one_letter_code
_entity_poly.pdbx_strand_id
1 'polypeptide(L)'
;VSLVPTGALTNIALAVRKEPRLAERVKQVVLMGGGVHVGNWSAVAEFNIIVDPEAAHIVFNEPWPLTMIGLDATHQALATDEVAARIAAVGTAPARFVGELLEFFAHSY
;
A
#
# COMPACT_ATOMS: atom_id res chain seq x y z
N VAL A 1 13.17 8.52 10.19
CA VAL A 1 12.70 7.37 9.37
C VAL A 1 11.39 7.75 8.72
N SER A 2 11.16 7.36 7.46
CA SER A 2 9.84 7.37 6.81
C SER A 2 9.27 5.96 6.84
N LEU A 3 7.98 5.82 7.09
CA LEU A 3 7.25 4.55 7.00
C LEU A 3 6.45 4.52 5.70
N VAL A 4 6.53 3.40 4.98
CA VAL A 4 5.81 3.20 3.72
C VAL A 4 5.03 1.88 3.79
N PRO A 5 3.92 1.82 4.53
CA PRO A 5 3.09 0.63 4.58
C PRO A 5 2.30 0.46 3.27
N THR A 6 2.36 -0.76 2.71
CA THR A 6 1.70 -1.16 1.46
C THR A 6 0.68 -2.29 1.66
N GLY A 7 0.31 -2.55 2.91
CA GLY A 7 -0.68 -3.53 3.33
C GLY A 7 -1.49 -3.02 4.51
N ALA A 8 -2.17 -3.92 5.22
CA ALA A 8 -2.91 -3.60 6.43
C ALA A 8 -2.04 -2.87 7.47
N LEU A 9 -2.63 -1.93 8.20
CA LEU A 9 -1.92 -1.04 9.12
C LEU A 9 -1.72 -1.63 10.53
N THR A 10 -2.11 -2.87 10.75
CA THR A 10 -2.06 -3.57 12.06
C THR A 10 -0.69 -3.46 12.72
N ASN A 11 0.39 -3.75 12.00
CA ASN A 11 1.74 -3.72 12.57
C ASN A 11 2.18 -2.31 12.97
N ILE A 12 1.78 -1.29 12.20
CA ILE A 12 2.09 0.12 12.52
C ILE A 12 1.32 0.57 13.75
N ALA A 13 0.02 0.23 13.81
CA ALA A 13 -0.82 0.53 14.98
C ALA A 13 -0.27 -0.14 16.25
N LEU A 14 0.09 -1.41 16.19
CA LEU A 14 0.70 -2.12 17.32
C LEU A 14 2.05 -1.50 17.73
N ALA A 15 2.87 -1.11 16.76
CA ALA A 15 4.15 -0.48 17.05
C ALA A 15 3.99 0.84 17.81
N VAL A 16 3.08 1.73 17.37
CA VAL A 16 2.84 3.01 18.05
C VAL A 16 2.16 2.83 19.41
N ARG A 17 1.30 1.83 19.57
CA ARG A 17 0.68 1.51 20.87
C ARG A 17 1.70 0.95 21.85
N LYS A 18 2.68 0.18 21.37
CA LYS A 18 3.76 -0.37 22.20
C LYS A 18 4.81 0.69 22.55
N GLU A 19 5.11 1.60 21.64
CA GLU A 19 6.07 2.69 21.82
C GLU A 19 5.49 4.01 21.28
N PRO A 20 4.73 4.77 22.09
CA PRO A 20 4.10 6.02 21.65
C PRO A 20 5.08 7.08 21.13
N ARG A 21 6.34 7.09 21.62
CA ARG A 21 7.38 7.99 21.13
C ARG A 21 7.77 7.73 19.67
N LEU A 22 7.30 6.64 19.08
CA LEU A 22 7.49 6.35 17.68
C LEU A 22 6.91 7.46 16.79
N ALA A 23 5.75 8.02 17.18
CA ALA A 23 5.11 9.10 16.44
C ALA A 23 5.98 10.36 16.33
N GLU A 24 6.79 10.65 17.34
CA GLU A 24 7.73 11.79 17.34
C GLU A 24 8.99 11.53 16.50
N ARG A 25 9.36 10.26 16.31
CA ARG A 25 10.58 9.83 15.60
C ARG A 25 10.37 9.54 14.12
N VAL A 26 9.13 9.33 13.72
CA VAL A 26 8.75 9.10 12.33
C VAL A 26 8.62 10.44 11.62
N LYS A 27 9.42 10.62 10.57
CA LYS A 27 9.41 11.84 9.76
C LYS A 27 8.10 12.00 9.00
N GLN A 28 7.58 10.90 8.47
CA GLN A 28 6.32 10.84 7.72
C GLN A 28 5.85 9.40 7.55
N VAL A 29 4.57 9.24 7.32
CA VAL A 29 3.95 8.00 6.88
C VAL A 29 3.37 8.23 5.48
N VAL A 30 3.73 7.38 4.53
CA VAL A 30 3.13 7.38 3.19
C VAL A 30 2.56 5.98 2.98
N LEU A 31 1.25 5.84 3.12
CA LEU A 31 0.59 4.53 3.03
C LEU A 31 -0.13 4.33 1.70
N MET A 32 -0.17 3.09 1.23
CA MET A 32 -1.13 2.67 0.21
C MET A 32 -2.34 2.08 0.90
N GLY A 33 -3.49 2.66 0.64
CA GLY A 33 -4.77 2.19 1.18
C GLY A 33 -5.88 3.20 1.00
N GLY A 34 -7.10 2.74 1.13
CA GLY A 34 -8.29 3.57 0.99
C GLY A 34 -8.60 3.98 -0.45
N GLY A 35 -9.69 4.69 -0.60
CA GLY A 35 -10.13 5.29 -1.86
C GLY A 35 -11.12 6.40 -1.56
N VAL A 36 -11.17 7.43 -2.39
CA VAL A 36 -12.10 8.55 -2.26
C VAL A 36 -13.38 8.26 -3.03
N HIS A 37 -13.26 7.76 -4.26
CA HIS A 37 -14.38 7.55 -5.17
C HIS A 37 -14.67 6.08 -5.47
N VAL A 38 -13.78 5.17 -5.08
CA VAL A 38 -13.85 3.76 -5.47
C VAL A 38 -13.31 2.85 -4.36
N GLY A 39 -13.85 1.65 -4.24
CA GLY A 39 -13.33 0.56 -3.44
C GLY A 39 -12.86 -0.60 -4.33
N ASN A 40 -12.23 -1.61 -3.72
CA ASN A 40 -11.87 -2.87 -4.38
C ASN A 40 -12.33 -4.10 -3.58
N TRP A 41 -12.63 -3.94 -2.30
CA TRP A 41 -13.27 -4.98 -1.48
C TRP A 41 -14.79 -4.90 -1.55
N SER A 42 -15.31 -3.69 -1.56
CA SER A 42 -16.71 -3.36 -1.84
C SER A 42 -16.76 -2.08 -2.67
N ALA A 43 -17.95 -1.59 -2.97
CA ALA A 43 -18.11 -0.35 -3.72
C ALA A 43 -17.36 0.85 -3.11
N VAL A 44 -17.17 0.86 -1.81
CA VAL A 44 -16.56 2.00 -1.07
C VAL A 44 -15.37 1.60 -0.20
N ALA A 45 -15.11 0.31 0.02
CA ALA A 45 -14.04 -0.15 0.90
C ALA A 45 -12.83 -0.65 0.11
N GLU A 46 -11.65 -0.18 0.50
CA GLU A 46 -10.38 -0.68 0.01
C GLU A 46 -9.81 -1.72 0.97
N PHE A 47 -9.17 -2.75 0.43
CA PHE A 47 -8.72 -3.95 1.15
C PHE A 47 -7.80 -3.64 2.34
N ASN A 48 -6.75 -2.86 2.16
CA ASN A 48 -5.77 -2.58 3.23
C ASN A 48 -6.37 -1.87 4.43
N ILE A 49 -7.43 -1.11 4.21
CA ILE A 49 -8.16 -0.39 5.28
C ILE A 49 -9.21 -1.30 5.92
N ILE A 50 -10.00 -2.03 5.12
CA ILE A 50 -11.14 -2.79 5.64
C ILE A 50 -10.74 -4.04 6.43
N VAL A 51 -9.55 -4.60 6.20
CA VAL A 51 -9.08 -5.78 6.95
C VAL A 51 -8.74 -5.46 8.40
N ASP A 52 -8.43 -4.21 8.73
CA ASP A 52 -8.19 -3.74 10.11
C ASP A 52 -8.50 -2.23 10.21
N PRO A 53 -9.79 -1.85 10.26
CA PRO A 53 -10.19 -0.44 10.31
C PRO A 53 -9.81 0.24 11.62
N GLU A 54 -9.71 -0.50 12.71
CA GLU A 54 -9.25 0.01 14.00
C GLU A 54 -7.78 0.41 13.94
N ALA A 55 -6.94 -0.40 13.30
CA ALA A 55 -5.54 -0.05 13.06
C ALA A 55 -5.42 1.19 12.16
N ALA A 56 -6.23 1.28 11.11
CA ALA A 56 -6.28 2.46 10.27
C ALA A 56 -6.66 3.70 11.09
N HIS A 57 -7.71 3.62 11.91
CA HIS A 57 -8.13 4.70 12.81
C HIS A 57 -6.97 5.16 13.72
N ILE A 58 -6.23 4.23 14.32
CA ILE A 58 -5.08 4.55 15.16
C ILE A 58 -4.02 5.31 14.34
N VAL A 59 -3.60 4.78 13.21
CA VAL A 59 -2.52 5.35 12.40
C VAL A 59 -2.87 6.73 11.84
N PHE A 60 -4.12 6.94 11.44
CA PHE A 60 -4.57 8.23 10.92
C PHE A 60 -4.71 9.32 12.00
N ASN A 61 -4.82 8.95 13.27
CA ASN A 61 -4.95 9.88 14.38
C ASN A 61 -3.64 10.18 15.13
N GLU A 62 -2.52 9.57 14.72
CA GLU A 62 -1.22 9.89 15.31
C GLU A 62 -0.65 11.23 14.76
N PRO A 63 0.16 11.96 15.55
CA PRO A 63 0.61 13.32 15.21
C PRO A 63 1.77 13.35 14.21
N TRP A 64 1.91 12.38 13.33
CA TRP A 64 2.89 12.40 12.24
C TRP A 64 2.31 12.94 10.93
N PRO A 65 3.14 13.53 10.05
CA PRO A 65 2.71 13.83 8.69
C PRO A 65 2.31 12.55 7.95
N LEU A 66 1.07 12.48 7.46
CA LEU A 66 0.54 11.29 6.79
C LEU A 66 0.05 11.65 5.38
N THR A 67 0.46 10.84 4.41
CA THR A 67 -0.02 10.89 3.03
C THR A 67 -0.66 9.54 2.69
N MET A 68 -1.92 9.58 2.28
CA MET A 68 -2.63 8.41 1.78
C MET A 68 -2.55 8.37 0.26
N ILE A 69 -2.07 7.26 -0.29
CA ILE A 69 -2.11 6.94 -1.71
C ILE A 69 -3.24 5.92 -1.90
N GLY A 70 -4.41 6.40 -2.23
CA GLY A 70 -5.60 5.57 -2.40
C GLY A 70 -5.72 4.95 -3.80
N LEU A 71 -6.78 4.17 -4.00
CA LEU A 71 -7.08 3.52 -5.28
C LEU A 71 -7.21 4.51 -6.44
N ASP A 72 -7.71 5.72 -6.18
CA ASP A 72 -7.84 6.77 -7.19
C ASP A 72 -6.50 7.12 -7.84
N ALA A 73 -5.39 6.97 -7.12
CA ALA A 73 -4.04 7.14 -7.64
C ALA A 73 -3.47 5.83 -8.20
N THR A 74 -3.59 4.72 -7.45
CA THR A 74 -2.98 3.45 -7.86
C THR A 74 -3.62 2.85 -9.11
N HIS A 75 -4.91 3.09 -9.36
CA HIS A 75 -5.59 2.69 -10.59
C HIS A 75 -5.07 3.41 -11.85
N GLN A 76 -4.24 4.43 -11.70
CA GLN A 76 -3.55 5.09 -12.83
C GLN A 76 -2.19 4.46 -13.14
N ALA A 77 -1.64 3.65 -12.23
CA ALA A 77 -0.34 2.97 -12.37
C ALA A 77 -0.55 1.49 -12.74
N LEU A 78 -0.94 1.26 -13.99
CA LEU A 78 -1.28 -0.08 -14.48
C LEU A 78 -0.03 -0.83 -14.97
N ALA A 79 0.02 -2.13 -14.69
CA ALA A 79 0.98 -3.07 -15.28
C ALA A 79 0.47 -3.49 -16.66
N THR A 80 0.63 -2.61 -17.67
CA THR A 80 0.26 -2.90 -19.06
C THR A 80 1.24 -3.88 -19.71
N ASP A 81 0.86 -4.47 -20.85
CA ASP A 81 1.73 -5.35 -21.64
C ASP A 81 3.04 -4.65 -21.99
N GLU A 82 3.02 -3.34 -22.28
CA GLU A 82 4.21 -2.54 -22.53
C GLU A 82 5.12 -2.49 -21.29
N VAL A 83 4.57 -2.27 -20.11
CA VAL A 83 5.33 -2.27 -18.85
C VAL A 83 5.93 -3.64 -18.59
N ALA A 84 5.16 -4.71 -18.77
CA ALA A 84 5.63 -6.08 -18.61
C ALA A 84 6.77 -6.41 -19.59
N ALA A 85 6.65 -6.01 -20.84
CA ALA A 85 7.71 -6.18 -21.84
C ALA A 85 8.99 -5.42 -21.47
N ARG A 86 8.88 -4.19 -20.97
CA ARG A 86 10.03 -3.40 -20.51
C ARG A 86 10.73 -4.04 -19.31
N ILE A 87 9.97 -4.61 -18.35
CA ILE A 87 10.52 -5.35 -17.22
C ILE A 87 11.28 -6.59 -17.73
N ALA A 88 10.66 -7.37 -18.62
CA ALA A 88 11.29 -8.56 -19.21
C ALA A 88 12.59 -8.23 -19.95
N ALA A 89 12.64 -7.10 -20.67
CA ALA A 89 13.80 -6.63 -21.40
C ALA A 89 15.03 -6.33 -20.52
N VAL A 90 14.85 -6.11 -19.21
CA VAL A 90 15.96 -5.93 -18.25
C VAL A 90 16.81 -7.19 -18.13
N GLY A 91 16.25 -8.39 -18.33
CA GLY A 91 16.98 -9.66 -18.45
C GLY A 91 17.62 -10.20 -17.17
N THR A 92 17.39 -9.55 -16.01
CA THR A 92 17.93 -10.00 -14.71
C THR A 92 17.02 -11.01 -14.02
N ALA A 93 17.56 -11.74 -13.02
CA ALA A 93 16.77 -12.67 -12.22
C ALA A 93 15.60 -11.97 -11.47
N PRO A 94 15.79 -10.81 -10.81
CA PRO A 94 14.68 -10.04 -10.25
C PRO A 94 13.61 -9.64 -11.26
N ALA A 95 14.00 -9.23 -12.47
CA ALA A 95 13.05 -8.86 -13.52
C ALA A 95 12.18 -10.04 -13.97
N ARG A 96 12.76 -11.24 -14.11
CA ARG A 96 12.00 -12.47 -14.40
C ARG A 96 11.00 -12.78 -13.29
N PHE A 97 11.45 -12.74 -12.03
CA PHE A 97 10.59 -12.98 -10.87
C PHE A 97 9.42 -11.99 -10.80
N VAL A 98 9.66 -10.70 -11.04
CA VAL A 98 8.59 -9.68 -11.10
C VAL A 98 7.63 -9.99 -12.25
N GLY A 99 8.12 -10.41 -13.41
CA GLY A 99 7.26 -10.81 -14.54
C GLY A 99 6.32 -11.96 -14.18
N GLU A 100 6.83 -13.02 -13.53
CA GLU A 100 6.03 -14.16 -13.05
C GLU A 100 4.97 -13.73 -12.01
N LEU A 101 5.31 -12.81 -11.10
CA LEU A 101 4.37 -12.24 -10.15
C LEU A 101 3.26 -11.43 -10.84
N LEU A 102 3.60 -10.60 -11.81
CA LEU A 102 2.61 -9.80 -12.55
C LEU A 102 1.63 -10.70 -13.30
N GLU A 103 2.11 -11.75 -13.95
CA GLU A 103 1.27 -12.75 -14.62
C GLU A 103 0.33 -13.45 -13.63
N PHE A 104 0.87 -13.89 -12.48
CA PHE A 104 0.07 -14.51 -11.43
C PHE A 104 -1.05 -13.59 -10.91
N PHE A 105 -0.71 -12.33 -10.62
CA PHE A 105 -1.68 -11.36 -10.13
C PHE A 105 -2.73 -10.97 -11.17
N ALA A 106 -2.36 -10.86 -12.45
CA ALA A 106 -3.31 -10.56 -13.54
C ALA A 106 -4.41 -11.62 -13.69
N HIS A 107 -4.17 -12.85 -13.25
CA HIS A 107 -5.20 -13.91 -13.22
C HIS A 107 -6.07 -13.89 -11.95
N SER A 108 -5.66 -13.15 -10.92
CA SER A 108 -6.31 -13.14 -9.60
C SER A 108 -7.17 -11.90 -9.38
N TYR A 109 -6.99 -10.89 -10.20
CA TYR A 109 -7.67 -9.60 -10.20
C TYR A 109 -8.36 -9.33 -11.54
#